data_29c55c49f5d8a1ceef0c1a61aeb17fea
#
_entry.id   29c55c49f5d8a1ceef0c1a61aeb17fea
#
_cell.length_a   1.000
_cell.length_b   1.000
_cell.length_c   1.000
_cell.angle_alpha   90.00
_cell.angle_beta   90.00
_cell.angle_gamma   90.00
#
_symmetry.space_group_name_H-M   'P 1'
#
loop_
_entity.id
_entity.type
_entity.pdbx_description
1 polymer ?
#
loop_
_entity_poly.entity_id
_entity_poly.type
_entity_poly.pdbx_seq_one_letter_code
_entity_poly.pdbx_strand_id
1 'polypeptide(L)' 'MNGMEKITARMKDDAARSIEELNEQTERELQRLREESAARAEKEREAAAERAR' A
#
# COMPACT_ATOMS: atom_id res chain seq x y z
N MET A 1 16.80 -33.80 -7.10
CA MET A 1 17.16 -32.36 -7.19
C MET A 1 18.51 -32.14 -6.50
N ASN A 2 19.44 -31.47 -7.15
CA ASN A 2 20.74 -31.18 -6.55
C ASN A 2 20.66 -29.94 -5.65
N GLY A 3 21.73 -29.66 -4.90
CA GLY A 3 21.76 -28.54 -3.96
C GLY A 3 21.58 -27.15 -4.61
N MET A 4 22.12 -26.97 -5.81
CA MET A 4 22.02 -25.71 -6.53
C MET A 4 20.60 -25.43 -6.98
N GLU A 5 19.87 -26.44 -7.44
CA GLU A 5 18.48 -26.30 -7.85
C GLU A 5 17.59 -25.90 -6.68
N LYS A 6 17.85 -26.49 -5.50
CA LYS A 6 17.11 -26.14 -4.28
C LYS A 6 17.37 -24.71 -3.85
N ILE A 7 18.62 -24.27 -3.91
CA ILE A 7 19.01 -22.91 -3.54
C ILE A 7 18.34 -21.91 -4.49
N THR A 8 18.40 -22.18 -5.79
CA THR A 8 17.80 -21.30 -6.80
C THR A 8 16.29 -21.20 -6.63
N ALA A 9 15.61 -22.34 -6.39
CA ALA A 9 14.17 -22.35 -6.15
C ALA A 9 13.80 -21.54 -4.90
N ARG A 10 14.56 -21.68 -3.84
CA ARG A 10 14.33 -20.95 -2.60
C ARG A 10 14.54 -19.44 -2.78
N MET A 11 15.58 -19.06 -3.52
CA MET A 11 15.83 -17.64 -3.84
C MET A 11 14.67 -17.04 -4.61
N LYS A 12 14.12 -17.75 -5.58
CA LYS A 12 12.97 -17.31 -6.35
C LYS A 12 11.73 -17.13 -5.47
N ASP A 13 11.50 -18.10 -4.58
CA ASP A 13 10.37 -18.04 -3.64
C ASP A 13 10.51 -16.86 -2.69
N ASP A 14 11.70 -16.64 -2.15
CA ASP A 14 11.96 -15.53 -1.24
C ASP A 14 11.79 -14.19 -1.95
N ALA A 15 12.26 -14.09 -3.19
CA ALA A 15 12.10 -12.88 -3.98
C ALA A 15 10.62 -12.59 -4.28
N ALA A 16 9.87 -13.63 -4.66
CA ALA A 16 8.43 -13.48 -4.93
C ALA A 16 7.68 -13.04 -3.67
N ARG A 17 8.03 -13.60 -2.52
CA ARG A 17 7.43 -13.23 -1.24
C ARG A 17 7.74 -11.78 -0.88
N SER A 18 8.98 -11.35 -1.08
CA SER A 18 9.38 -9.96 -0.83
C SER A 18 8.61 -8.96 -1.68
N ILE A 19 8.42 -9.30 -2.96
CA ILE A 19 7.63 -8.48 -3.88
C ILE A 19 6.18 -8.39 -3.42
N GLU A 20 5.60 -9.51 -3.03
CA GLU A 20 4.23 -9.56 -2.53
C GLU A 20 4.04 -8.71 -1.28
N GLU A 21 4.96 -8.83 -0.32
CA GLU A 21 4.94 -8.03 0.90
C GLU A 21 5.05 -6.54 0.60
N LEU A 22 5.91 -6.17 -0.34
CA LEU A 22 6.09 -4.79 -0.74
C LEU A 22 4.82 -4.24 -1.40
N ASN A 23 4.19 -5.04 -2.25
CA ASN A 23 2.94 -4.66 -2.90
C ASN A 23 1.81 -4.47 -1.88
N GLU A 24 1.73 -5.35 -0.89
CA GLU A 24 0.74 -5.22 0.19
C GLU A 24 0.96 -3.95 1.00
N GLN A 25 2.22 -3.64 1.33
CA GLN A 25 2.56 -2.40 2.02
C GLN A 25 2.15 -1.18 1.21
N THR A 26 2.44 -1.19 -0.08
CA THR A 26 2.10 -0.11 -0.99
C THR A 26 0.59 0.10 -1.06
N GLU A 27 -0.18 -0.98 -1.15
CA GLU A 27 -1.62 -0.90 -1.16
C GLU A 27 -2.18 -0.31 0.13
N ARG A 28 -1.63 -0.69 1.28
CA ARG A 28 -2.04 -0.14 2.57
C ARG A 28 -1.72 1.35 2.66
N GLU A 29 -0.54 1.77 2.18
CA GLU A 29 -0.15 3.16 2.16
C GLU A 29 -1.07 4.00 1.25
N LEU A 30 -1.39 3.47 0.07
CA LEU A 30 -2.31 4.13 -0.84
C LEU A 30 -3.70 4.29 -0.24
N GLN A 31 -4.18 3.25 0.42
CA GLN A 31 -5.48 3.28 1.08
C GLN A 31 -5.51 4.34 2.19
N ARG A 32 -4.45 4.38 3.01
CA ARG A 32 -4.31 5.38 4.06
C ARG A 32 -4.33 6.80 3.49
N LEU A 33 -3.57 7.03 2.42
CA LEU A 33 -3.51 8.34 1.77
C LEU A 33 -4.86 8.74 1.18
N ARG A 34 -5.58 7.80 0.58
CA ARG A 34 -6.93 8.06 0.05
C ARG A 34 -7.90 8.43 1.17
N GLU A 35 -7.84 7.73 2.28
CA GLU A 35 -8.70 8.00 3.44
C GLU A 35 -8.38 9.37 4.04
N GLU A 36 -7.10 9.70 4.18
CA GLU A 36 -6.67 11.01 4.67
C GLU A 36 -7.11 12.14 3.73
N SER A 37 -6.95 11.94 2.42
CA SER A 37 -7.39 12.90 1.42
C SER A 37 -8.90 13.12 1.45
N ALA A 38 -9.65 12.04 1.57
CA ALA A 38 -11.11 12.11 1.64
C ALA A 38 -11.56 12.86 2.90
N ALA A 39 -10.92 12.58 4.04
CA ALA A 39 -11.23 13.26 5.29
C ALA A 39 -10.90 14.75 5.21
N ARG A 40 -9.77 15.09 4.60
CA ARG A 40 -9.37 16.47 4.41
C ARG A 40 -10.33 17.23 3.49
N ALA A 41 -10.74 16.60 2.40
CA ALA A 41 -11.70 17.18 1.47
C ALA A 41 -13.05 17.43 2.14
N GLU A 42 -13.48 16.52 3.01
CA GLU A 42 -14.72 16.69 3.75
C GLU A 42 -14.64 17.86 4.72
N LYS A 43 -13.54 18.00 5.43
CA LYS A 43 -13.32 19.14 6.33
C LYS A 43 -13.33 20.47 5.59
N GLU A 44 -12.72 20.50 4.40
CA GLU A 44 -12.72 21.69 3.56
C GLU A 44 -14.12 22.06 3.10
N ARG A 45 -14.93 21.07 2.72
CA ARG A 45 -16.33 21.28 2.35
C ARG A 45 -17.15 21.84 3.51
N GLU A 46 -16.97 21.27 4.70
CA GLU A 46 -17.64 21.74 5.91
C GLU A 46 -17.24 23.16 6.25
N ALA A 47 -15.95 23.47 6.17
CA ALA A 47 -15.46 24.82 6.43
C ALA A 47 -15.98 25.82 5.42
N ALA A 48 -16.06 25.44 4.14
CA ALA A 48 -16.61 26.28 3.10
C ALA A 48 -18.12 26.53 3.31
N ALA A 49 -18.86 25.51 3.72
CA ALA A 49 -20.27 25.64 4.03
C ALA A 49 -20.50 26.60 5.21
N GLU A 50 -19.66 26.56 6.22
CA GLU A 50 -19.72 27.47 7.35
C GLU A 50 -19.44 28.92 6.93
N ARG A 51 -18.46 29.12 6.05
CA ARG A 51 -18.16 30.47 5.52
C ARG A 51 -19.26 31.05 4.66
N ALA A 52 -20.04 30.18 4.02
CA ALA A 52 -21.12 30.59 3.13
C ALA A 52 -22.41 30.97 3.85
N ARG A 53 -22.52 30.72 5.13
CA ARG A 53 -23.70 31.02 5.95
C ARG A 53 -23.79 32.50 6.31
#